data_14d47c9b3db10c18ad10a7768ce3b6ca
#
_entry.id   14d47c9b3db10c18ad10a7768ce3b6ca
#
_cell.length_a   1.000
_cell.length_b   1.000
_cell.length_c   1.000
_cell.angle_alpha   90.00
_cell.angle_beta   90.00
_cell.angle_gamma   90.00
#
_symmetry.space_group_name_H-M   'P 1'
#
loop_
_entity.id
_entity.type
_entity.pdbx_description
1 polymer ?
#
loop_
_entity_poly.entity_id
_entity_poly.type
_entity_poly.pdbx_seq_one_letter_code
_entity_poly.pdbx_strand_id
1 'polypeptide(L)'
;VDQRLEGHEDDGVTTILCLGDDPFSLDQGEGGLAEQIAAKTGATVYNGAFTGTTMAAQYESYNDGYILDAFSFSYVADALASGDFDLMKQAATYSYDEAFPRTTAMLEGLDMNAIDIVCIMYDGSDYINKRPCDDPNAPESIITYTGALREGINAMQAAYPHIRFVVMSHTFCHTINEEGNFENGDRVDLGNGTLSHYLQKELDAASDCGASFIDNFYGSINEDNYLDYMTDYIHLNDAGRELLARRFTDISFLFIFLYLN
;
A
#
# COMPACT_ATOMS: atom_id res chain seq x y z
N VAL A 1 12.78 24.87 11.54
CA VAL A 1 11.63 24.69 10.63
C VAL A 1 12.05 23.64 9.62
N ASP A 2 11.26 22.59 9.46
CA ASP A 2 11.52 21.54 8.46
C ASP A 2 11.37 22.14 7.07
N GLN A 3 12.41 22.10 6.26
CA GLN A 3 12.40 22.68 4.90
C GLN A 3 11.32 22.05 4.00
N ARG A 4 10.87 20.83 4.32
CA ARG A 4 9.77 20.16 3.59
C ARG A 4 8.41 20.84 3.77
N LEU A 5 8.24 21.60 4.84
CA LEU A 5 7.02 22.36 5.14
C LEU A 5 7.10 23.82 4.68
N GLU A 6 8.19 24.22 4.00
CA GLU A 6 8.33 25.58 3.50
C GLU A 6 7.33 25.85 2.38
N GLY A 7 6.36 26.73 2.65
CA GLY A 7 5.29 27.07 1.72
C GLY A 7 4.02 26.21 1.82
N HIS A 8 3.99 25.22 2.71
CA HIS A 8 2.77 24.47 3.03
C HIS A 8 2.10 25.06 4.28
N GLU A 9 0.83 25.44 4.15
CA GLU A 9 0.01 25.93 5.25
C GLU A 9 -0.82 24.77 5.82
N ASP A 10 -0.66 24.48 7.12
CA ASP A 10 -1.48 23.52 7.85
C ASP A 10 -2.92 24.10 8.00
N ASP A 11 -3.89 23.41 7.43
CA ASP A 11 -5.31 23.78 7.50
C ASP A 11 -6.00 23.32 8.80
N GLY A 12 -5.27 22.64 9.68
CA GLY A 12 -5.77 22.12 10.95
C GLY A 12 -6.63 20.84 10.81
N VAL A 13 -6.67 20.23 9.63
CA VAL A 13 -7.36 18.97 9.35
C VAL A 13 -6.33 17.94 8.90
N THR A 14 -6.22 16.83 9.60
CA THR A 14 -5.36 15.73 9.12
C THR A 14 -6.08 14.99 7.98
N THR A 15 -5.44 14.95 6.82
CA THR A 15 -5.96 14.26 5.63
C THR A 15 -5.02 13.13 5.19
N ILE A 16 -5.57 11.93 5.08
CA ILE A 16 -4.83 10.69 4.76
C ILE A 16 -5.33 10.14 3.43
N LEU A 17 -4.41 9.84 2.52
CA LEU A 17 -4.68 9.06 1.32
C LEU A 17 -4.16 7.63 1.52
N CYS A 18 -5.06 6.64 1.50
CA CYS A 18 -4.71 5.22 1.54
C CYS A 18 -4.54 4.69 0.12
N LEU A 19 -3.37 4.14 -0.19
CA LEU A 19 -3.04 3.48 -1.46
C LEU A 19 -2.68 2.02 -1.21
N GLY A 20 -3.04 1.14 -2.13
CA GLY A 20 -2.75 -0.28 -1.98
C GLY A 20 -3.72 -1.16 -2.78
N ASP A 21 -3.88 -2.37 -2.28
CA ASP A 21 -4.73 -3.39 -2.87
C ASP A 21 -5.83 -3.87 -1.91
N ASP A 22 -6.06 -5.16 -1.82
CA ASP A 22 -7.18 -5.81 -1.16
C ASP A 22 -7.40 -5.44 0.32
N PRO A 23 -6.40 -5.19 1.17
CA PRO A 23 -6.61 -4.69 2.53
C PRO A 23 -7.48 -3.44 2.62
N PHE A 24 -7.34 -2.52 1.67
CA PHE A 24 -8.15 -1.31 1.61
C PHE A 24 -9.35 -1.41 0.66
N SER A 25 -9.23 -2.17 -0.45
CA SER A 25 -10.19 -2.11 -1.55
C SER A 25 -11.36 -3.06 -1.43
N LEU A 26 -11.21 -4.23 -0.78
CA LEU A 26 -12.26 -5.26 -0.69
C LEU A 26 -13.48 -4.83 0.13
N ASP A 27 -13.29 -3.98 1.13
CA ASP A 27 -14.37 -3.37 1.87
C ASP A 27 -14.16 -1.84 1.92
N GLN A 28 -15.07 -1.10 1.33
CA GLN A 28 -15.09 0.36 1.30
C GLN A 28 -16.28 0.94 2.12
N GLY A 29 -16.92 0.10 2.93
CA GLY A 29 -17.96 0.47 3.87
C GLY A 29 -17.40 0.74 5.27
N GLU A 30 -18.28 0.91 6.26
CA GLU A 30 -17.90 1.21 7.66
C GLU A 30 -16.94 0.17 8.29
N GLY A 31 -16.92 -1.07 7.79
CA GLY A 31 -16.00 -2.13 8.18
C GLY A 31 -14.66 -2.10 7.45
N GLY A 32 -14.50 -1.24 6.45
CA GLY A 32 -13.29 -1.10 5.66
C GLY A 32 -12.12 -0.55 6.46
N LEU A 33 -10.89 -0.92 6.09
CA LEU A 33 -9.69 -0.51 6.82
C LEU A 33 -9.52 1.01 6.81
N ALA A 34 -9.75 1.67 5.66
CA ALA A 34 -9.62 3.13 5.54
C ALA A 34 -10.65 3.86 6.40
N GLU A 35 -11.92 3.41 6.38
CA GLU A 35 -13.00 4.00 7.17
C GLU A 35 -12.79 3.78 8.67
N GLN A 36 -12.23 2.63 9.06
CA GLN A 36 -11.88 2.39 10.46
C GLN A 36 -10.70 3.26 10.92
N ILE A 37 -9.71 3.51 10.06
CA ILE A 37 -8.65 4.49 10.33
C ILE A 37 -9.27 5.88 10.53
N ALA A 38 -10.18 6.32 9.63
CA ALA A 38 -10.87 7.59 9.77
C ALA A 38 -11.62 7.70 11.10
N ALA A 39 -12.41 6.68 11.44
CA ALA A 39 -13.22 6.67 12.67
C ALA A 39 -12.35 6.70 13.94
N LYS A 40 -11.17 6.06 13.93
CA LYS A 40 -10.28 5.98 15.10
C LYS A 40 -9.37 7.21 15.24
N THR A 41 -8.99 7.85 14.15
CA THR A 41 -8.09 9.01 14.15
C THR A 41 -8.82 10.34 14.13
N GLY A 42 -10.05 10.38 13.62
CA GLY A 42 -10.78 11.62 13.33
C GLY A 42 -10.26 12.33 12.07
N ALA A 43 -9.35 11.73 11.31
CA ALA A 43 -8.83 12.26 10.07
C ALA A 43 -9.84 12.17 8.92
N THR A 44 -9.69 13.04 7.94
CA THR A 44 -10.30 12.84 6.62
C THR A 44 -9.49 11.77 5.88
N VAL A 45 -10.14 10.68 5.44
CA VAL A 45 -9.44 9.58 4.76
C VAL A 45 -10.02 9.35 3.39
N TYR A 46 -9.15 9.29 2.38
CA TYR A 46 -9.48 8.89 1.01
C TYR A 46 -8.92 7.50 0.74
N ASN A 47 -9.75 6.62 0.15
CA ASN A 47 -9.38 5.27 -0.20
C ASN A 47 -9.12 5.17 -1.70
N GLY A 48 -7.84 5.15 -2.10
CA GLY A 48 -7.36 5.09 -3.47
C GLY A 48 -6.82 3.71 -3.87
N ALA A 49 -7.23 2.65 -3.18
CA ALA A 49 -6.77 1.29 -3.45
C ALA A 49 -7.54 0.59 -4.58
N PHE A 50 -6.88 -0.35 -5.24
CA PHE A 50 -7.42 -1.14 -6.35
C PHE A 50 -7.32 -2.64 -6.08
N THR A 51 -8.46 -3.34 -6.14
CA THR A 51 -8.56 -4.78 -5.86
C THR A 51 -7.71 -5.62 -6.83
N GLY A 52 -6.98 -6.60 -6.28
CA GLY A 52 -6.24 -7.60 -7.06
C GLY A 52 -5.00 -7.06 -7.76
N THR A 53 -4.54 -5.87 -7.40
CA THR A 53 -3.29 -5.31 -7.91
C THR A 53 -2.08 -5.81 -7.11
N THR A 54 -0.89 -5.43 -7.52
CA THR A 54 0.37 -5.69 -6.82
C THR A 54 1.16 -4.40 -6.68
N MET A 55 2.07 -4.33 -5.70
CA MET A 55 3.02 -3.23 -5.57
C MET A 55 3.86 -3.11 -6.85
N ALA A 56 4.49 -4.21 -7.26
CA ALA A 56 5.29 -4.28 -8.48
C ALA A 56 4.41 -4.43 -9.72
N ALA A 57 4.77 -3.75 -10.80
CA ALA A 57 4.20 -4.01 -12.11
C ALA A 57 4.66 -5.37 -12.66
N GLN A 58 3.88 -5.96 -13.55
CA GLN A 58 4.23 -7.20 -14.27
C GLN A 58 5.31 -6.94 -15.33
N TYR A 59 5.24 -5.78 -15.98
CA TYR A 59 6.09 -5.43 -17.11
C TYR A 59 6.79 -4.08 -16.88
N GLU A 60 8.00 -3.92 -17.42
CA GLU A 60 8.74 -2.66 -17.37
C GLU A 60 8.04 -1.49 -18.07
N SER A 61 7.14 -1.80 -18.98
CA SER A 61 6.30 -0.83 -19.68
C SER A 61 4.88 -1.35 -19.73
N TYR A 62 3.92 -0.45 -19.60
CA TYR A 62 2.50 -0.81 -19.65
C TYR A 62 2.17 -1.64 -20.89
N ASN A 63 1.33 -2.67 -20.69
CA ASN A 63 0.87 -3.59 -21.69
C ASN A 63 -0.64 -3.78 -21.57
N ASP A 64 -1.39 -3.46 -22.64
CA ASP A 64 -2.85 -3.61 -22.67
C ASP A 64 -3.35 -5.05 -22.41
N GLY A 65 -2.48 -6.06 -22.56
CA GLY A 65 -2.78 -7.44 -22.18
C GLY A 65 -2.83 -7.70 -20.68
N TYR A 66 -2.36 -6.75 -19.86
CA TYR A 66 -2.40 -6.81 -18.39
C TYR A 66 -2.69 -5.44 -17.80
N ILE A 67 -3.97 -5.08 -17.79
CA ILE A 67 -4.44 -3.74 -17.39
C ILE A 67 -4.15 -3.39 -15.94
N LEU A 68 -3.95 -4.39 -15.06
CA LEU A 68 -3.71 -4.18 -13.64
C LEU A 68 -2.39 -3.43 -13.36
N ASP A 69 -1.42 -3.49 -14.29
CA ASP A 69 -0.19 -2.70 -14.15
C ASP A 69 -0.44 -1.19 -14.05
N ALA A 70 -1.45 -0.67 -14.78
CA ALA A 70 -1.81 0.75 -14.69
C ALA A 70 -2.29 1.18 -13.29
N PHE A 71 -2.57 0.23 -12.41
CA PHE A 71 -3.04 0.42 -11.04
C PHE A 71 -2.07 -0.15 -10.00
N SER A 72 -0.87 -0.59 -10.41
CA SER A 72 0.23 -0.91 -9.50
C SER A 72 0.77 0.38 -8.84
N PHE A 73 1.47 0.24 -7.72
CA PHE A 73 1.82 1.39 -6.89
C PHE A 73 2.60 2.48 -7.65
N SER A 74 3.61 2.11 -8.44
CA SER A 74 4.42 3.09 -9.19
C SER A 74 3.60 3.88 -10.20
N TYR A 75 2.69 3.22 -10.94
CA TYR A 75 1.82 3.92 -11.90
C TYR A 75 0.81 4.86 -11.22
N VAL A 76 0.22 4.44 -10.10
CA VAL A 76 -0.68 5.31 -9.31
C VAL A 76 0.08 6.50 -8.75
N ALA A 77 1.27 6.27 -8.21
CA ALA A 77 2.12 7.32 -7.65
C ALA A 77 2.58 8.34 -8.72
N ASP A 78 2.96 7.85 -9.91
CA ASP A 78 3.34 8.71 -11.03
C ASP A 78 2.15 9.57 -11.51
N ALA A 79 0.95 8.98 -11.63
CA ALA A 79 -0.26 9.71 -11.98
C ALA A 79 -0.59 10.80 -10.95
N LEU A 80 -0.45 10.51 -9.65
CA LEU A 80 -0.65 11.51 -8.60
C LEU A 80 0.42 12.61 -8.63
N ALA A 81 1.69 12.24 -8.89
CA ALA A 81 2.80 13.19 -8.91
C ALA A 81 2.76 14.10 -10.15
N SER A 82 2.40 13.56 -11.30
CA SER A 82 2.35 14.31 -12.58
C SER A 82 1.01 14.99 -12.84
N GLY A 83 -0.08 14.50 -12.24
CA GLY A 83 -1.45 14.89 -12.56
C GLY A 83 -1.98 14.29 -13.87
N ASP A 84 -1.25 13.33 -14.47
CA ASP A 84 -1.66 12.64 -15.70
C ASP A 84 -2.29 11.28 -15.38
N PHE A 85 -3.61 11.20 -15.50
CA PHE A 85 -4.41 10.00 -15.26
C PHE A 85 -4.88 9.32 -16.55
N ASP A 86 -4.40 9.72 -17.72
CA ASP A 86 -4.94 9.23 -18.99
C ASP A 86 -4.76 7.72 -19.15
N LEU A 87 -3.60 7.18 -18.76
CA LEU A 87 -3.36 5.73 -18.77
C LEU A 87 -4.32 4.98 -17.85
N MET A 88 -4.48 5.43 -16.61
CA MET A 88 -5.39 4.80 -15.65
C MET A 88 -6.84 4.87 -16.11
N LYS A 89 -7.28 6.01 -16.66
CA LYS A 89 -8.63 6.17 -17.24
C LYS A 89 -8.85 5.22 -18.40
N GLN A 90 -7.88 5.10 -19.31
CA GLN A 90 -7.94 4.15 -20.41
C GLN A 90 -8.03 2.71 -19.91
N ALA A 91 -7.13 2.30 -19.02
CA ALA A 91 -7.11 0.95 -18.46
C ALA A 91 -8.42 0.62 -17.71
N ALA A 92 -8.96 1.57 -16.93
CA ALA A 92 -10.21 1.40 -16.22
C ALA A 92 -11.41 1.08 -17.13
N THR A 93 -11.38 1.51 -18.40
CA THR A 93 -12.46 1.17 -19.36
C THR A 93 -12.51 -0.32 -19.71
N TYR A 94 -11.43 -1.05 -19.49
CA TYR A 94 -11.35 -2.49 -19.72
C TYR A 94 -11.62 -3.32 -18.46
N SER A 95 -11.74 -2.67 -17.29
CA SER A 95 -12.10 -3.34 -16.05
C SER A 95 -13.58 -3.68 -16.02
N TYR A 96 -13.91 -4.89 -15.55
CA TYR A 96 -15.29 -5.28 -15.23
C TYR A 96 -15.73 -4.80 -13.83
N ASP A 97 -14.81 -4.31 -13.01
CA ASP A 97 -15.09 -3.76 -11.69
C ASP A 97 -15.30 -2.25 -11.81
N GLU A 98 -16.52 -1.81 -11.51
CA GLU A 98 -16.90 -0.38 -11.52
C GLU A 98 -16.16 0.46 -10.47
N ALA A 99 -15.48 -0.17 -9.51
CA ALA A 99 -14.63 0.53 -8.55
C ALA A 99 -13.43 1.19 -9.24
N PHE A 100 -12.84 0.58 -10.27
CA PHE A 100 -11.66 1.11 -10.94
C PHE A 100 -11.88 2.51 -11.54
N PRO A 101 -12.87 2.73 -12.42
CA PRO A 101 -13.12 4.07 -12.96
C PRO A 101 -13.54 5.07 -11.86
N ARG A 102 -14.28 4.65 -10.84
CA ARG A 102 -14.71 5.51 -9.73
C ARG A 102 -13.50 5.96 -8.89
N THR A 103 -12.63 5.03 -8.50
CA THR A 103 -11.42 5.31 -7.72
C THR A 103 -10.44 6.18 -8.52
N THR A 104 -10.24 5.88 -9.81
CA THR A 104 -9.42 6.70 -10.70
C THR A 104 -9.92 8.15 -10.77
N ALA A 105 -11.24 8.35 -10.95
CA ALA A 105 -11.83 9.69 -10.99
C ALA A 105 -11.71 10.41 -9.64
N MET A 106 -11.82 9.70 -8.52
CA MET A 106 -11.60 10.26 -7.19
C MET A 106 -10.15 10.71 -7.05
N LEU A 107 -9.17 9.88 -7.39
CA LEU A 107 -7.75 10.24 -7.32
C LEU A 107 -7.40 11.44 -8.21
N GLU A 108 -7.90 11.50 -9.45
CA GLU A 108 -7.72 12.63 -10.36
C GLU A 108 -8.29 13.95 -9.79
N GLY A 109 -9.35 13.86 -8.99
CA GLY A 109 -10.02 15.02 -8.38
C GLY A 109 -9.42 15.48 -7.05
N LEU A 110 -8.43 14.77 -6.48
CA LEU A 110 -7.83 15.14 -5.21
C LEU A 110 -6.94 16.38 -5.32
N ASP A 111 -7.06 17.26 -4.34
CA ASP A 111 -6.02 18.27 -4.10
C ASP A 111 -4.89 17.66 -3.27
N MET A 112 -3.82 17.27 -3.93
CA MET A 112 -2.67 16.66 -3.27
C MET A 112 -1.94 17.63 -2.33
N ASN A 113 -2.15 18.93 -2.42
CA ASN A 113 -1.60 19.89 -1.45
C ASN A 113 -2.33 19.82 -0.10
N ALA A 114 -3.55 19.29 -0.07
CA ALA A 114 -4.31 19.08 1.17
C ALA A 114 -4.08 17.69 1.79
N ILE A 115 -3.25 16.84 1.18
CA ILE A 115 -2.92 15.52 1.73
C ILE A 115 -1.70 15.64 2.65
N ASP A 116 -1.85 15.27 3.92
CA ASP A 116 -0.76 15.27 4.91
C ASP A 116 -0.01 13.96 4.93
N ILE A 117 -0.73 12.84 4.78
CA ILE A 117 -0.19 11.48 4.92
C ILE A 117 -0.63 10.63 3.73
N VAL A 118 0.32 9.94 3.11
CA VAL A 118 0.03 8.81 2.22
C VAL A 118 0.35 7.52 2.98
N CYS A 119 -0.69 6.70 3.18
CA CYS A 119 -0.61 5.39 3.81
C CYS A 119 -0.62 4.32 2.72
N ILE A 120 0.41 3.48 2.67
CA ILE A 120 0.60 2.46 1.64
C ILE A 120 0.50 1.09 2.28
N MET A 121 -0.36 0.21 1.75
CA MET A 121 -0.44 -1.17 2.19
C MET A 121 -0.83 -2.08 1.02
N TYR A 122 0.03 -3.02 0.72
CA TYR A 122 -0.23 -4.16 -0.16
C TYR A 122 -0.22 -5.45 0.68
N ASP A 123 -1.03 -6.42 0.32
CA ASP A 123 -1.01 -7.73 0.97
C ASP A 123 0.14 -8.62 0.44
N GLY A 124 0.09 -9.93 0.69
CA GLY A 124 1.10 -10.88 0.22
C GLY A 124 1.04 -11.21 -1.28
N SER A 125 0.28 -10.47 -2.09
CA SER A 125 0.04 -10.74 -3.51
C SER A 125 1.31 -10.70 -4.35
N ASP A 126 2.24 -9.79 -4.09
CA ASP A 126 3.53 -9.75 -4.78
C ASP A 126 4.32 -11.05 -4.56
N TYR A 127 4.38 -11.55 -3.33
CA TYR A 127 5.01 -12.83 -3.01
C TYR A 127 4.30 -14.00 -3.73
N ILE A 128 2.96 -14.10 -3.65
CA ILE A 128 2.17 -15.18 -4.27
C ILE A 128 2.30 -15.15 -5.80
N ASN A 129 2.29 -13.96 -6.40
CA ASN A 129 2.45 -13.77 -7.84
C ASN A 129 3.91 -13.84 -8.30
N LYS A 130 4.84 -14.17 -7.39
CA LYS A 130 6.28 -14.34 -7.70
C LYS A 130 6.91 -13.10 -8.33
N ARG A 131 6.45 -11.90 -7.94
CA ARG A 131 7.13 -10.66 -8.33
C ARG A 131 8.55 -10.67 -7.76
N PRO A 132 9.57 -10.27 -8.51
CA PRO A 132 10.91 -10.15 -7.95
C PRO A 132 10.88 -9.24 -6.70
N CYS A 133 11.56 -9.65 -5.63
CA CYS A 133 11.51 -8.89 -4.39
C CYS A 133 12.32 -7.59 -4.51
N ASP A 134 13.55 -7.67 -5.00
CA ASP A 134 14.45 -6.54 -5.21
C ASP A 134 15.41 -6.80 -6.39
N ASP A 135 16.02 -5.72 -6.90
CA ASP A 135 17.17 -5.79 -7.82
C ASP A 135 18.25 -4.79 -7.35
N PRO A 136 19.39 -5.25 -6.79
CA PRO A 136 20.46 -4.36 -6.35
C PRO A 136 21.09 -3.53 -7.48
N ASN A 137 20.96 -3.95 -8.74
CA ASN A 137 21.48 -3.23 -9.90
C ASN A 137 20.51 -2.21 -10.46
N ALA A 138 19.22 -2.36 -10.12
CA ALA A 138 18.14 -1.44 -10.52
C ALA A 138 17.17 -1.22 -9.32
N PRO A 139 17.62 -0.51 -8.26
CA PRO A 139 16.89 -0.41 -7.00
C PRO A 139 15.53 0.29 -7.07
N GLU A 140 15.23 0.98 -8.17
CA GLU A 140 13.96 1.64 -8.47
C GLU A 140 13.20 0.95 -9.62
N SER A 141 13.52 -0.30 -9.93
CA SER A 141 12.84 -1.06 -10.98
C SER A 141 11.39 -1.34 -10.59
N ILE A 142 10.44 -0.82 -11.37
CA ILE A 142 8.99 -0.95 -11.09
C ILE A 142 8.47 -2.39 -11.15
N ILE A 143 9.20 -3.31 -11.76
CA ILE A 143 8.86 -4.74 -11.79
C ILE A 143 9.34 -5.51 -10.56
N THR A 144 10.00 -4.82 -9.61
CA THR A 144 10.36 -5.40 -8.31
C THR A 144 9.54 -4.77 -7.21
N TYR A 145 9.24 -5.56 -6.17
CA TYR A 145 8.43 -5.13 -5.03
C TYR A 145 8.99 -3.86 -4.37
N THR A 146 10.26 -3.89 -4.00
CA THR A 146 10.91 -2.76 -3.33
C THR A 146 11.25 -1.62 -4.27
N GLY A 147 11.51 -1.91 -5.54
CA GLY A 147 11.80 -0.89 -6.55
C GLY A 147 10.58 -0.06 -6.86
N ALA A 148 9.40 -0.69 -7.01
CA ALA A 148 8.14 0.00 -7.18
C ALA A 148 7.81 0.90 -5.98
N LEU A 149 8.08 0.42 -4.75
CA LEU A 149 7.88 1.21 -3.54
C LEU A 149 8.78 2.45 -3.52
N ARG A 150 10.09 2.29 -3.81
CA ARG A 150 11.03 3.42 -3.84
C ARG A 150 10.66 4.43 -4.92
N GLU A 151 10.42 3.96 -6.14
CA GLU A 151 10.09 4.81 -7.26
C GLU A 151 8.84 5.64 -6.97
N GLY A 152 7.75 5.01 -6.53
CA GLY A 152 6.49 5.70 -6.27
C GLY A 152 6.60 6.71 -5.11
N ILE A 153 7.26 6.36 -3.99
CA ILE A 153 7.47 7.31 -2.89
C ILE A 153 8.34 8.49 -3.36
N ASN A 154 9.44 8.23 -4.07
CA ASN A 154 10.35 9.28 -4.55
C ASN A 154 9.65 10.23 -5.52
N ALA A 155 8.82 9.72 -6.45
CA ALA A 155 8.04 10.55 -7.36
C ALA A 155 7.09 11.50 -6.62
N MET A 156 6.33 10.96 -5.66
CA MET A 156 5.40 11.78 -4.87
C MET A 156 6.12 12.75 -3.93
N GLN A 157 7.24 12.37 -3.32
CA GLN A 157 8.04 13.29 -2.48
C GLN A 157 8.64 14.45 -3.29
N ALA A 158 9.03 14.17 -4.52
CA ALA A 158 9.54 15.22 -5.40
C ALA A 158 8.45 16.24 -5.79
N ALA A 159 7.22 15.77 -6.02
CA ALA A 159 6.08 16.62 -6.35
C ALA A 159 5.47 17.35 -5.14
N TYR A 160 5.39 16.63 -3.99
CA TYR A 160 4.71 17.09 -2.78
C TYR A 160 5.59 16.85 -1.54
N PRO A 161 6.64 17.66 -1.30
CA PRO A 161 7.64 17.42 -0.23
C PRO A 161 7.07 17.46 1.20
N HIS A 162 5.89 18.05 1.40
CA HIS A 162 5.20 18.13 2.69
C HIS A 162 4.57 16.82 3.12
N ILE A 163 4.24 15.93 2.17
CA ILE A 163 3.54 14.67 2.46
C ILE A 163 4.45 13.73 3.26
N ARG A 164 3.89 13.15 4.31
CA ARG A 164 4.52 12.07 5.08
C ARG A 164 4.03 10.72 4.58
N PHE A 165 4.96 9.77 4.45
CA PHE A 165 4.65 8.42 4.00
C PHE A 165 4.67 7.45 5.17
N VAL A 166 3.65 6.60 5.23
CA VAL A 166 3.52 5.49 6.19
C VAL A 166 3.33 4.21 5.38
N VAL A 167 4.28 3.31 5.46
CA VAL A 167 4.19 1.98 4.87
C VAL A 167 3.70 1.01 5.93
N MET A 168 2.58 0.36 5.68
CA MET A 168 2.04 -0.73 6.47
C MET A 168 2.41 -2.04 5.77
N SER A 169 3.19 -2.89 6.42
CA SER A 169 3.59 -4.15 5.80
C SER A 169 2.40 -5.07 5.53
N HIS A 170 2.61 -6.02 4.61
CA HIS A 170 1.70 -7.15 4.45
C HIS A 170 1.54 -7.93 5.77
N THR A 171 0.45 -8.68 5.86
CA THR A 171 0.20 -9.60 6.97
C THR A 171 0.65 -11.02 6.62
N PHE A 172 0.44 -11.93 7.56
CA PHE A 172 0.54 -13.36 7.31
C PHE A 172 -0.31 -13.77 6.09
N CYS A 173 0.16 -14.71 5.30
CA CYS A 173 -0.62 -15.42 4.30
C CYS A 173 -0.13 -16.86 4.14
N HIS A 174 -1.01 -17.71 3.59
CA HIS A 174 -0.62 -19.05 3.10
C HIS A 174 -0.33 -19.00 1.60
N THR A 175 0.39 -20.01 1.15
CA THR A 175 0.63 -20.29 -0.27
C THR A 175 0.49 -21.80 -0.52
N ILE A 176 0.66 -22.21 -1.78
CA ILE A 176 0.71 -23.60 -2.15
C ILE A 176 2.16 -23.96 -2.47
N ASN A 177 2.71 -24.93 -1.75
CA ASN A 177 4.07 -25.40 -1.97
C ASN A 177 4.20 -26.27 -3.23
N GLU A 178 5.43 -26.68 -3.60
CA GLU A 178 5.69 -27.49 -4.80
C GLU A 178 4.97 -28.84 -4.80
N GLU A 179 4.61 -29.37 -3.63
CA GLU A 179 3.88 -30.62 -3.47
C GLU A 179 2.35 -30.45 -3.60
N GLY A 180 1.88 -29.19 -3.74
CA GLY A 180 0.47 -28.83 -3.83
C GLY A 180 -0.22 -28.70 -2.46
N ASN A 181 0.54 -28.66 -1.36
CA ASN A 181 0.00 -28.49 -0.03
C ASN A 181 -0.13 -27.00 0.33
N PHE A 182 -1.17 -26.71 1.11
CA PHE A 182 -1.37 -25.41 1.73
C PHE A 182 -0.35 -25.21 2.86
N GLU A 183 0.47 -24.17 2.76
CA GLU A 183 1.63 -23.96 3.64
C GLU A 183 1.77 -22.48 4.03
N ASN A 184 2.32 -22.22 5.20
CA ASN A 184 2.68 -20.87 5.66
C ASN A 184 3.69 -20.23 4.70
N GLY A 185 3.38 -19.02 4.22
CA GLY A 185 4.22 -18.28 3.27
C GLY A 185 5.64 -18.00 3.76
N ASP A 186 5.85 -18.01 5.08
CA ASP A 186 7.19 -17.83 5.67
C ASP A 186 8.07 -19.10 5.59
N ARG A 187 7.49 -20.24 5.23
CA ARG A 187 8.22 -21.50 5.05
C ARG A 187 8.47 -21.86 3.59
N VAL A 188 7.89 -21.12 2.66
CA VAL A 188 7.99 -21.42 1.23
C VAL A 188 8.66 -20.28 0.48
N ASP A 189 9.79 -20.59 -0.16
CA ASP A 189 10.40 -19.69 -1.15
C ASP A 189 9.79 -20.01 -2.52
N LEU A 190 9.06 -19.05 -3.08
CA LEU A 190 8.45 -19.15 -4.41
C LEU A 190 9.40 -18.72 -5.55
N GLY A 191 10.69 -18.52 -5.24
CA GLY A 191 11.73 -18.16 -6.20
C GLY A 191 12.35 -16.77 -5.99
N ASN A 192 11.78 -15.97 -5.07
CA ASN A 192 12.26 -14.62 -4.75
C ASN A 192 12.34 -14.39 -3.22
N GLY A 193 12.46 -15.44 -2.44
CA GLY A 193 12.45 -15.42 -0.99
C GLY A 193 11.11 -15.81 -0.36
N THR A 194 11.10 -15.97 0.95
CA THR A 194 9.91 -16.24 1.74
C THR A 194 9.13 -14.94 2.00
N LEU A 195 7.94 -15.05 2.57
CA LEU A 195 7.13 -13.89 2.91
C LEU A 195 7.85 -12.92 3.87
N SER A 196 8.58 -13.42 4.88
CA SER A 196 9.39 -12.58 5.78
C SER A 196 10.60 -11.93 5.09
N HIS A 197 11.09 -12.50 4.00
CA HIS A 197 12.10 -11.84 3.17
C HIS A 197 11.55 -10.58 2.51
N TYR A 198 10.32 -10.64 1.95
CA TYR A 198 9.64 -9.47 1.41
C TYR A 198 9.44 -8.39 2.49
N LEU A 199 9.01 -8.78 3.70
CA LEU A 199 8.87 -7.87 4.84
C LEU A 199 10.18 -7.10 5.13
N GLN A 200 11.30 -7.82 5.25
CA GLN A 200 12.58 -7.20 5.55
C GLN A 200 13.00 -6.21 4.46
N LYS A 201 12.80 -6.59 3.21
CA LYS A 201 13.12 -5.74 2.06
C LYS A 201 12.20 -4.53 1.95
N GLU A 202 10.94 -4.67 2.32
CA GLU A 202 9.97 -3.55 2.39
C GLU A 202 10.37 -2.54 3.48
N LEU A 203 10.77 -3.02 4.66
CA LEU A 203 11.30 -2.18 5.72
C LEU A 203 12.55 -1.40 5.27
N ASP A 204 13.48 -2.09 4.59
CA ASP A 204 14.70 -1.46 4.06
C ASP A 204 14.32 -0.36 3.05
N ALA A 205 13.42 -0.65 2.10
CA ALA A 205 12.97 0.31 1.09
C ALA A 205 12.23 1.52 1.69
N ALA A 206 11.34 1.28 2.65
CA ALA A 206 10.65 2.36 3.37
C ALA A 206 11.65 3.25 4.12
N SER A 207 12.65 2.65 4.76
CA SER A 207 13.72 3.37 5.46
C SER A 207 14.57 4.21 4.50
N ASP A 208 14.93 3.67 3.34
CA ASP A 208 15.70 4.38 2.31
C ASP A 208 14.97 5.64 1.83
N CYS A 209 13.64 5.59 1.74
CA CYS A 209 12.78 6.72 1.35
C CYS A 209 12.43 7.65 2.52
N GLY A 210 12.86 7.35 3.75
CA GLY A 210 12.49 8.12 4.94
C GLY A 210 11.01 8.01 5.32
N ALA A 211 10.33 6.95 4.89
CA ALA A 211 8.95 6.65 5.28
C ALA A 211 8.89 6.01 6.67
N SER A 212 7.80 6.26 7.39
CA SER A 212 7.49 5.51 8.62
C SER A 212 7.03 4.10 8.24
N PHE A 213 7.35 3.11 9.09
CA PHE A 213 6.99 1.72 8.84
C PHE A 213 6.17 1.13 9.97
N ILE A 214 5.06 0.48 9.65
CA ILE A 214 4.22 -0.27 10.57
C ILE A 214 4.32 -1.74 10.21
N ASP A 215 5.00 -2.51 11.06
CA ASP A 215 5.09 -3.96 10.91
C ASP A 215 3.75 -4.61 11.27
N ASN A 216 3.02 -5.06 10.25
CA ASN A 216 1.78 -5.82 10.41
C ASN A 216 1.97 -7.34 10.30
N PHE A 217 3.20 -7.79 10.06
CA PHE A 217 3.51 -9.20 9.98
C PHE A 217 3.77 -9.80 11.37
N TYR A 218 4.75 -9.25 12.11
CA TYR A 218 5.04 -9.74 13.44
C TYR A 218 4.10 -9.15 14.50
N GLY A 219 3.65 -10.00 15.42
CA GLY A 219 2.83 -9.59 16.55
C GLY A 219 1.36 -9.23 16.19
N SER A 220 0.89 -9.64 15.03
CA SER A 220 -0.49 -9.46 14.61
C SER A 220 -1.13 -10.81 14.25
N ILE A 221 -1.24 -11.13 12.97
CA ILE A 221 -1.85 -12.36 12.45
C ILE A 221 -0.75 -13.39 12.19
N ASN A 222 -0.99 -14.63 12.58
CA ASN A 222 -0.06 -15.74 12.43
C ASN A 222 -0.81 -17.06 12.23
N GLU A 223 -0.06 -18.17 12.10
CA GLU A 223 -0.60 -19.49 11.84
C GLU A 223 -1.58 -19.99 12.94
N ASP A 224 -1.44 -19.50 14.18
CA ASP A 224 -2.30 -19.96 15.29
C ASP A 224 -3.63 -19.20 15.37
N ASN A 225 -3.71 -17.98 14.81
CA ASN A 225 -4.87 -17.09 14.97
C ASN A 225 -5.49 -16.59 13.66
N TYR A 226 -4.96 -16.97 12.50
CA TYR A 226 -5.41 -16.43 11.20
C TYR A 226 -6.91 -16.66 10.94
N LEU A 227 -7.49 -17.73 11.44
CA LEU A 227 -8.93 -18.03 11.29
C LEU A 227 -9.83 -16.97 11.95
N ASP A 228 -9.33 -16.26 12.95
CA ASP A 228 -10.08 -15.20 13.64
C ASP A 228 -10.03 -13.87 12.83
N TYR A 229 -9.02 -13.69 11.99
CA TYR A 229 -8.71 -12.40 11.35
C TYR A 229 -8.76 -12.40 9.82
N MET A 230 -8.87 -13.57 9.19
CA MET A 230 -8.83 -13.71 7.73
C MET A 230 -10.07 -14.45 7.21
N THR A 231 -10.50 -14.11 6.00
CA THR A 231 -11.60 -14.80 5.29
C THR A 231 -11.10 -16.02 4.53
N ASP A 232 -9.86 -16.00 4.11
CA ASP A 232 -9.21 -17.05 3.33
C ASP A 232 -7.68 -17.06 3.61
N TYR A 233 -6.87 -17.47 2.65
CA TYR A 233 -5.44 -17.64 2.80
C TYR A 233 -4.63 -16.32 2.79
N ILE A 234 -5.25 -15.18 2.42
CA ILE A 234 -4.58 -13.89 2.27
C ILE A 234 -5.43 -12.70 2.71
N HIS A 235 -6.76 -12.75 2.53
CA HIS A 235 -7.62 -11.59 2.72
C HIS A 235 -8.10 -11.44 4.17
N LEU A 236 -8.11 -10.20 4.65
CA LEU A 236 -8.58 -9.85 5.98
C LEU A 236 -10.11 -9.91 6.08
N ASN A 237 -10.61 -10.40 7.22
CA ASN A 237 -12.00 -10.19 7.61
C ASN A 237 -12.14 -8.87 8.42
N ASP A 238 -13.35 -8.56 8.91
CA ASP A 238 -13.63 -7.34 9.67
C ASP A 238 -12.74 -7.21 10.90
N ALA A 239 -12.50 -8.30 11.64
CA ALA A 239 -11.66 -8.30 12.83
C ALA A 239 -10.18 -8.05 12.48
N GLY A 240 -9.72 -8.57 11.35
CA GLY A 240 -8.37 -8.31 10.82
C GLY A 240 -8.19 -6.84 10.46
N ARG A 241 -9.15 -6.25 9.74
CA ARG A 241 -9.12 -4.83 9.41
C ARG A 241 -9.16 -3.94 10.67
N GLU A 242 -9.98 -4.30 11.65
CA GLU A 242 -10.01 -3.59 12.93
C GLU A 242 -8.68 -3.67 13.68
N LEU A 243 -8.04 -4.83 13.68
CA LEU A 243 -6.72 -5.02 14.29
C LEU A 243 -5.69 -4.07 13.66
N LEU A 244 -5.64 -4.01 12.31
CA LEU A 244 -4.69 -3.16 11.60
C LEU A 244 -4.99 -1.67 11.76
N ALA A 245 -6.26 -1.27 11.78
CA ALA A 245 -6.65 0.11 12.04
C ALA A 245 -6.21 0.57 13.45
N ARG A 246 -6.30 -0.30 14.46
CA ARG A 246 -5.77 -0.02 15.81
C ARG A 246 -4.25 0.14 15.80
N ARG A 247 -3.52 -0.76 15.11
CA ARG A 247 -2.06 -0.67 15.01
C ARG A 247 -1.62 0.62 14.35
N PHE A 248 -2.30 1.03 13.29
CA PHE A 248 -2.06 2.33 12.65
C PHE A 248 -2.27 3.48 13.63
N THR A 249 -3.37 3.47 14.37
CA THR A 249 -3.73 4.53 15.32
C THR A 249 -2.76 4.60 16.49
N ASP A 250 -2.42 3.48 17.11
CA ASP A 250 -1.54 3.43 18.28
C ASP A 250 -0.15 4.00 17.97
N ILE A 251 0.38 3.71 16.77
CA ILE A 251 1.67 4.24 16.33
C ILE A 251 1.57 5.72 15.95
N SER A 252 0.51 6.12 15.25
CA SER A 252 0.31 7.52 14.85
C SER A 252 0.16 8.45 16.05
N PHE A 253 -0.55 8.04 17.10
CA PHE A 253 -0.64 8.84 18.35
C PHE A 253 0.71 8.99 19.07
N LEU A 254 1.56 7.97 19.06
CA LEU A 254 2.91 8.07 19.62
C LEU A 254 3.77 9.13 18.91
N PHE A 255 3.66 9.24 17.58
CA PHE A 255 4.42 10.23 16.81
C PHE A 255 3.88 11.65 16.97
N ILE A 256 2.56 11.86 17.01
CA ILE A 256 1.96 13.18 17.21
C ILE A 256 2.31 13.74 18.60
N PHE A 257 2.30 12.92 19.67
CA PHE A 257 2.66 13.36 21.01
C PHE A 257 4.15 13.65 21.21
N LEU A 258 5.05 13.03 20.43
CA LEU A 258 6.49 13.23 20.56
C LEU A 258 7.04 14.44 19.79
N TYR A 259 6.27 14.99 18.85
CA TYR A 259 6.74 16.10 17.98
C TYR A 259 5.95 17.41 18.17
N LEU A 260 4.89 17.43 18.98
CA LEU A 260 4.12 18.64 19.31
C LEU A 260 4.38 19.17 20.72
N ASN A 261 5.33 18.60 21.48
CA ASN A 261 5.88 19.10 22.73
C ASN A 261 7.39 19.33 22.56
#